data_e3995d81c24c9da01fdf735bc3c3660c
#
_entry.id   e3995d81c24c9da01fdf735bc3c3660c
#
_cell.length_a   1.000
_cell.length_b   1.000
_cell.length_c   1.000
_cell.angle_alpha   90.00
_cell.angle_beta   90.00
_cell.angle_gamma   90.00
#
_symmetry.space_group_name_H-M   'P 1'
#
loop_
_entity.id
_entity.type
_entity.pdbx_description
1 polymer ?
#
loop_
_entity_poly.entity_id
_entity_poly.type
_entity_poly.pdbx_seq_one_letter_code
_entity_poly.pdbx_strand_id
1 'polypeptide(L)'
;MLDPEVERTTSLAEVLDERRHLMALAARIGSPETADHIVAEAYRRWYLLVPAERAAVALPEAWLSATVETIGRGVTPGPATDTQPASARLAPVAFVMPRHEDPFDMVTRHFAAACEGGDSAALRRALIAEAVLIADGGGKLRVPTDPVHGSERIARFLTGFLGGRPRVFVAAEAVNGRAGLVLRLAGQVVGVASLTVAAGRVHVVWLVVNPDKLRGWQ
;
A
#
# COMPACT_ATOMS: atom_id res chain seq x y z
N MET A 1 -17.49 -20.72 1.11
CA MET A 1 -18.06 -19.70 0.21
C MET A 1 -16.96 -18.66 0.08
N LEU A 2 -16.30 -18.57 -1.08
CA LEU A 2 -15.17 -17.67 -1.32
C LEU A 2 -15.71 -16.25 -1.45
N ASP A 3 -15.08 -15.34 -0.71
CA ASP A 3 -15.39 -13.91 -0.72
C ASP A 3 -15.11 -13.36 -2.13
N PRO A 4 -16.08 -12.78 -2.86
CA PRO A 4 -15.90 -12.33 -4.23
C PRO A 4 -14.91 -11.16 -4.37
N GLU A 5 -14.50 -10.54 -3.27
CA GLU A 5 -13.56 -9.42 -3.26
C GLU A 5 -12.10 -9.82 -3.54
N VAL A 6 -11.79 -11.13 -3.53
CA VAL A 6 -10.44 -11.67 -3.78
C VAL A 6 -10.17 -11.96 -5.26
N GLU A 7 -11.18 -11.93 -6.13
CA GLU A 7 -11.02 -12.37 -7.52
C GLU A 7 -10.30 -11.39 -8.46
N ARG A 8 -10.16 -10.12 -8.11
CA ARG A 8 -9.39 -9.14 -8.90
C ARG A 8 -8.54 -8.28 -7.98
N THR A 9 -7.40 -8.80 -7.57
CA THR A 9 -6.41 -7.97 -6.87
C THR A 9 -5.88 -6.92 -7.86
N THR A 10 -6.32 -5.68 -7.70
CA THR A 10 -5.77 -4.54 -8.45
C THR A 10 -4.31 -4.39 -8.10
N SER A 11 -3.42 -4.29 -9.09
CA SER A 11 -1.99 -4.12 -8.85
C SER A 11 -1.69 -2.76 -8.20
N LEU A 12 -0.58 -2.68 -7.47
CA LEU A 12 -0.14 -1.40 -6.88
C LEU A 12 0.08 -0.33 -7.97
N ALA A 13 0.59 -0.72 -9.14
CA ALA A 13 0.75 0.18 -10.26
C ALA A 13 -0.58 0.77 -10.72
N GLU A 14 -1.61 -0.07 -10.87
CA GLU A 14 -2.98 0.38 -11.23
C GLU A 14 -3.59 1.29 -10.16
N VAL A 15 -3.41 0.96 -8.89
CA VAL A 15 -3.90 1.79 -7.77
C VAL A 15 -3.21 3.17 -7.74
N LEU A 16 -1.91 3.21 -8.04
CA LEU A 16 -1.16 4.46 -8.13
C LEU A 16 -1.56 5.29 -9.36
N ASP A 17 -1.85 4.62 -10.50
CA ASP A 17 -2.35 5.27 -11.70
C ASP A 17 -3.76 5.82 -11.49
N GLU A 18 -4.64 5.06 -10.85
CA GLU A 18 -5.97 5.52 -10.44
C GLU A 18 -5.87 6.81 -9.61
N ARG A 19 -5.03 6.81 -8.57
CA ARG A 19 -4.82 8.02 -7.76
C ARG A 19 -4.28 9.19 -8.58
N ARG A 20 -3.31 8.96 -9.47
CA ARG A 20 -2.74 10.01 -10.33
C ARG A 20 -3.81 10.61 -11.24
N HIS A 21 -4.66 9.76 -11.82
CA HIS A 21 -5.80 10.19 -12.63
C HIS A 21 -6.79 11.05 -11.82
N LEU A 22 -7.18 10.59 -10.64
CA LEU A 22 -8.08 11.33 -9.75
C LEU A 22 -7.51 12.69 -9.32
N MET A 23 -6.20 12.75 -9.02
CA MET A 23 -5.51 14.00 -8.69
C MET A 23 -5.51 14.97 -9.87
N ALA A 24 -5.24 14.49 -11.09
CA ALA A 24 -5.28 15.31 -12.29
C ALA A 24 -6.71 15.84 -12.57
N LEU A 25 -7.74 15.02 -12.36
CA LEU A 25 -9.14 15.40 -12.49
C LEU A 25 -9.51 16.48 -11.46
N ALA A 26 -9.16 16.28 -10.20
CA ALA A 26 -9.43 17.24 -9.11
C ALA A 26 -8.71 18.58 -9.32
N ALA A 27 -7.45 18.55 -9.81
CA ALA A 27 -6.67 19.76 -10.11
C ALA A 27 -7.25 20.60 -11.27
N ARG A 28 -8.07 20.02 -12.14
CA ARG A 28 -8.80 20.76 -13.18
C ARG A 28 -10.01 21.52 -12.64
N ILE A 29 -10.51 21.12 -11.48
CA ILE A 29 -11.72 21.69 -10.86
C ILE A 29 -11.34 22.70 -9.78
N GLY A 30 -10.20 22.51 -9.11
CA GLY A 30 -9.73 23.35 -8.00
C GLY A 30 -8.23 23.62 -8.05
N SER A 31 -7.69 24.20 -6.96
CA SER A 31 -6.24 24.38 -6.80
C SER A 31 -5.55 23.03 -6.48
N PRO A 32 -4.22 22.90 -6.68
CA PRO A 32 -3.49 21.68 -6.29
C PRO A 32 -3.68 21.26 -4.82
N GLU A 33 -3.79 22.24 -3.92
CA GLU A 33 -4.04 22.00 -2.48
C GLU A 33 -5.45 21.45 -2.24
N THR A 34 -6.43 21.99 -2.96
CA THR A 34 -7.83 21.52 -2.92
C THR A 34 -7.96 20.12 -3.55
N ALA A 35 -7.15 19.81 -4.56
CA ALA A 35 -7.20 18.54 -5.26
C ALA A 35 -6.93 17.34 -4.32
N ASP A 36 -5.93 17.44 -3.45
CA ASP A 36 -5.63 16.36 -2.50
C ASP A 36 -6.79 16.13 -1.51
N HIS A 37 -7.41 17.20 -1.06
CA HIS A 37 -8.60 17.14 -0.19
C HIS A 37 -9.80 16.50 -0.89
N ILE A 38 -10.08 16.88 -2.14
CA ILE A 38 -11.18 16.32 -2.93
C ILE A 38 -10.99 14.83 -3.14
N VAL A 39 -9.78 14.40 -3.50
CA VAL A 39 -9.47 12.98 -3.72
C VAL A 39 -9.54 12.19 -2.42
N ALA A 40 -9.01 12.73 -1.31
CA ALA A 40 -9.11 12.10 0.01
C ALA A 40 -10.57 11.91 0.45
N GLU A 41 -11.43 12.92 0.21
CA GLU A 41 -12.87 12.84 0.52
C GLU A 41 -13.59 11.81 -0.37
N ALA A 42 -13.19 11.67 -1.65
CA ALA A 42 -13.74 10.65 -2.53
C ALA A 42 -13.40 9.23 -2.02
N TYR A 43 -12.15 8.98 -1.62
CA TYR A 43 -11.76 7.71 -0.99
C TYR A 43 -12.45 7.50 0.35
N ARG A 44 -12.61 8.54 1.17
CA ARG A 44 -13.36 8.42 2.43
C ARG A 44 -14.80 7.94 2.17
N ARG A 45 -15.49 8.48 1.17
CA ARG A 45 -16.84 8.03 0.79
C ARG A 45 -16.85 6.59 0.30
N TRP A 46 -15.83 6.18 -0.48
CA TRP A 46 -15.66 4.80 -0.91
C TRP A 46 -15.57 3.83 0.26
N TYR A 47 -14.76 4.16 1.26
CA TYR A 47 -14.57 3.30 2.44
C TYR A 47 -15.76 3.33 3.41
N LEU A 48 -16.64 4.32 3.33
CA LEU A 48 -17.89 4.36 4.09
C LEU A 48 -19.00 3.50 3.46
N LEU A 49 -18.89 3.09 2.21
CA LEU A 49 -19.82 2.13 1.62
C LEU A 49 -19.73 0.80 2.36
N VAL A 50 -20.86 0.20 2.64
CA VAL A 50 -20.88 -1.16 3.20
C VAL A 50 -20.37 -2.16 2.15
N PRO A 51 -19.81 -3.33 2.55
CA PRO A 51 -19.21 -4.28 1.61
C PRO A 51 -20.13 -4.68 0.45
N ALA A 52 -21.43 -4.85 0.71
CA ALA A 52 -22.41 -5.18 -0.33
C ALA A 52 -22.58 -4.07 -1.38
N GLU A 53 -22.61 -2.81 -0.96
CA GLU A 53 -22.67 -1.65 -1.87
C GLU A 53 -21.39 -1.52 -2.69
N ARG A 54 -20.24 -1.71 -2.05
CA ARG A 54 -18.92 -1.68 -2.69
C ARG A 54 -18.80 -2.77 -3.76
N ALA A 55 -19.23 -3.99 -3.44
CA ALA A 55 -19.25 -5.11 -4.38
C ALA A 55 -20.23 -4.91 -5.55
N ALA A 56 -21.29 -4.10 -5.38
CA ALA A 56 -22.23 -3.75 -6.42
C ALA A 56 -21.69 -2.72 -7.43
N VAL A 57 -20.60 -2.03 -7.10
CA VAL A 57 -19.96 -1.06 -8.00
C VAL A 57 -19.14 -1.81 -9.04
N ALA A 58 -19.65 -1.88 -10.27
CA ALA A 58 -19.01 -2.62 -11.37
C ALA A 58 -17.64 -2.04 -11.76
N LEU A 59 -17.47 -0.71 -11.68
CA LEU A 59 -16.26 0.03 -12.07
C LEU A 59 -15.88 1.02 -10.96
N PRO A 60 -15.07 0.61 -9.98
CA PRO A 60 -14.63 1.46 -8.87
C PRO A 60 -13.98 2.77 -9.30
N GLU A 61 -13.14 2.73 -10.32
CA GLU A 61 -12.45 3.91 -10.87
C GLU A 61 -13.44 4.94 -11.44
N ALA A 62 -14.46 4.51 -12.16
CA ALA A 62 -15.51 5.40 -12.69
C ALA A 62 -16.34 6.01 -11.55
N TRP A 63 -16.65 5.23 -10.52
CA TRP A 63 -17.36 5.72 -9.33
C TRP A 63 -16.56 6.79 -8.58
N LEU A 64 -15.26 6.55 -8.39
CA LEU A 64 -14.35 7.51 -7.75
C LEU A 64 -14.21 8.78 -8.57
N SER A 65 -14.06 8.68 -9.90
CA SER A 65 -13.98 9.83 -10.81
C SER A 65 -15.24 10.69 -10.73
N ALA A 66 -16.43 10.09 -10.80
CA ALA A 66 -17.70 10.78 -10.65
C ALA A 66 -17.86 11.45 -9.27
N THR A 67 -17.35 10.78 -8.23
CA THR A 67 -17.38 11.31 -6.85
C THR A 67 -16.45 12.52 -6.72
N VAL A 68 -15.23 12.47 -7.29
CA VAL A 68 -14.28 13.60 -7.34
C VAL A 68 -14.92 14.79 -8.05
N GLU A 69 -15.57 14.59 -9.19
CA GLU A 69 -16.27 15.67 -9.90
C GLU A 69 -17.41 16.28 -9.08
N THR A 70 -18.19 15.44 -8.40
CA THR A 70 -19.30 15.88 -7.57
C THR A 70 -18.83 16.74 -6.39
N ILE A 71 -17.77 16.29 -5.71
CA ILE A 71 -17.17 17.02 -4.59
C ILE A 71 -16.57 18.34 -5.10
N GLY A 72 -15.79 18.29 -6.20
CA GLY A 72 -15.11 19.46 -6.74
C GLY A 72 -16.06 20.58 -7.18
N ARG A 73 -17.22 20.23 -7.69
CA ARG A 73 -18.26 21.23 -8.03
C ARG A 73 -18.95 21.83 -6.81
N GLY A 74 -18.90 21.18 -5.65
CA GLY A 74 -19.56 21.61 -4.41
C GLY A 74 -18.63 22.25 -3.38
N VAL A 75 -17.32 22.26 -3.59
CA VAL A 75 -16.33 22.79 -2.62
C VAL A 75 -16.14 24.29 -2.83
N THR A 76 -16.77 25.11 -1.97
CA THR A 76 -16.29 26.45 -1.67
C THR A 76 -15.04 26.35 -0.80
N PRO A 77 -13.98 27.16 -1.01
CA PRO A 77 -12.77 27.12 -0.19
C PRO A 77 -13.09 27.53 1.25
N GLY A 78 -13.04 26.57 2.16
CA GLY A 78 -13.01 26.85 3.60
C GLY A 78 -11.56 26.96 4.07
N PRO A 79 -11.27 27.68 5.19
CA PRO A 79 -9.92 27.94 5.64
C PRO A 79 -9.20 26.64 6.00
N ALA A 80 -7.97 26.52 5.52
CA ALA A 80 -7.07 25.41 5.82
C ALA A 80 -6.75 25.36 7.32
N THR A 81 -7.10 24.28 7.96
CA THR A 81 -6.63 24.00 9.31
C THR A 81 -5.39 23.10 9.17
N ASP A 82 -4.24 23.74 9.27
CA ASP A 82 -2.93 23.08 9.35
C ASP A 82 -2.85 22.28 10.64
N THR A 83 -2.84 20.97 10.54
CA THR A 83 -2.39 20.10 11.62
C THR A 83 -1.32 19.18 11.07
N GLN A 84 -0.11 19.68 11.10
CA GLN A 84 1.11 18.99 10.74
C GLN A 84 1.59 18.16 11.94
N PRO A 85 1.66 16.84 11.89
CA PRO A 85 2.40 16.09 12.89
C PRO A 85 3.89 16.20 12.60
N ALA A 86 4.64 16.56 13.63
CA ALA A 86 6.06 16.77 13.62
C ALA A 86 6.84 15.58 13.02
N SER A 87 7.62 15.87 11.99
CA SER A 87 8.56 14.94 11.38
C SER A 87 9.76 14.74 12.31
N ALA A 88 9.89 13.57 12.90
CA ALA A 88 11.16 13.14 13.48
C ALA A 88 12.13 12.83 12.33
N ARG A 89 13.14 13.70 12.16
CA ARG A 89 14.27 13.47 11.27
C ARG A 89 15.14 12.38 11.88
N LEU A 90 15.25 11.24 11.22
CA LEU A 90 16.31 10.27 11.49
C LEU A 90 17.37 10.42 10.41
N ALA A 91 18.58 10.79 10.87
CA ALA A 91 19.77 10.89 10.05
C ALA A 91 20.23 9.49 9.57
N PRO A 92 20.82 9.38 8.37
CA PRO A 92 21.39 8.12 7.91
C PRO A 92 22.71 7.84 8.62
N VAL A 93 22.79 6.78 9.40
CA VAL A 93 24.07 6.25 9.87
C VAL A 93 24.40 5.02 9.03
N ALA A 94 25.30 5.22 8.09
CA ALA A 94 25.95 4.11 7.38
C ALA A 94 27.07 3.58 8.27
N PHE A 95 26.97 2.35 8.71
CA PHE A 95 28.10 1.58 9.18
C PHE A 95 27.92 0.13 8.79
N VAL A 96 28.77 -0.35 7.86
CA VAL A 96 28.81 -1.74 7.40
C VAL A 96 29.86 -2.47 8.23
N MET A 97 29.40 -3.38 9.07
CA MET A 97 30.24 -4.46 9.62
C MET A 97 29.70 -5.79 9.09
N PRO A 98 30.55 -6.78 8.77
CA PRO A 98 30.09 -8.12 8.43
C PRO A 98 29.51 -8.76 9.70
N ARG A 99 28.20 -8.87 9.75
CA ARG A 99 27.47 -9.52 10.82
C ARG A 99 27.19 -10.97 10.43
N HIS A 100 27.27 -11.88 11.40
CA HIS A 100 26.54 -13.14 11.32
C HIS A 100 25.13 -12.81 10.83
N GLU A 101 24.70 -13.45 9.73
CA GLU A 101 23.40 -13.17 9.14
C GLU A 101 22.33 -13.44 10.18
N ASP A 102 21.65 -12.38 10.62
CA ASP A 102 20.52 -12.49 11.53
C ASP A 102 19.46 -13.38 10.84
N PRO A 103 18.99 -14.45 11.48
CA PRO A 103 17.92 -15.29 10.94
C PRO A 103 16.70 -14.47 10.47
N PHE A 104 16.43 -13.36 11.11
CA PHE A 104 15.39 -12.41 10.71
C PHE A 104 15.69 -11.78 9.34
N ASP A 105 16.91 -11.30 9.13
CA ASP A 105 17.34 -10.67 7.87
C ASP A 105 17.30 -11.66 6.71
N MET A 106 17.67 -12.91 6.98
CA MET A 106 17.62 -13.99 6.00
C MET A 106 16.17 -14.30 5.56
N VAL A 107 15.25 -14.42 6.52
CA VAL A 107 13.82 -14.62 6.21
C VAL A 107 13.27 -13.44 5.43
N THR A 108 13.61 -12.21 5.83
CA THR A 108 13.16 -10.98 5.14
C THR A 108 13.67 -10.94 3.70
N ARG A 109 14.94 -11.29 3.44
CA ARG A 109 15.47 -11.35 2.07
C ARG A 109 14.79 -12.40 1.21
N HIS A 110 14.57 -13.61 1.76
CA HIS A 110 13.86 -14.67 1.04
C HIS A 110 12.41 -14.26 0.73
N PHE A 111 11.74 -13.62 1.68
CA PHE A 111 10.38 -13.12 1.48
C PHE A 111 10.34 -12.01 0.42
N ALA A 112 11.29 -11.07 0.45
CA ALA A 112 11.42 -10.02 -0.57
C ALA A 112 11.66 -10.62 -1.97
N ALA A 113 12.55 -11.59 -2.10
CA ALA A 113 12.82 -12.28 -3.36
C ALA A 113 11.58 -13.01 -3.89
N ALA A 114 10.80 -13.64 -3.01
CA ALA A 114 9.55 -14.30 -3.39
C ALA A 114 8.49 -13.28 -3.87
N CYS A 115 8.40 -12.11 -3.22
CA CYS A 115 7.57 -11.00 -3.67
C CYS A 115 8.01 -10.49 -5.04
N GLU A 116 9.31 -10.24 -5.22
CA GLU A 116 9.90 -9.74 -6.45
C GLU A 116 9.69 -10.71 -7.64
N GLY A 117 9.85 -12.01 -7.36
CA GLY A 117 9.67 -13.07 -8.35
C GLY A 117 8.19 -13.42 -8.62
N GLY A 118 7.25 -12.93 -7.82
CA GLY A 118 5.85 -13.36 -7.89
C GLY A 118 5.63 -14.84 -7.54
N ASP A 119 6.56 -15.43 -6.75
CA ASP A 119 6.48 -16.85 -6.36
C ASP A 119 5.50 -17.06 -5.20
N SER A 120 4.24 -17.27 -5.54
CA SER A 120 3.17 -17.54 -4.57
C SER A 120 3.46 -18.77 -3.70
N ALA A 121 4.14 -19.80 -4.24
CA ALA A 121 4.47 -20.99 -3.47
C ALA A 121 5.57 -20.71 -2.43
N ALA A 122 6.60 -19.93 -2.79
CA ALA A 122 7.63 -19.48 -1.86
C ALA A 122 7.04 -18.58 -0.77
N LEU A 123 6.15 -17.65 -1.13
CA LEU A 123 5.45 -16.79 -0.17
C LEU A 123 4.66 -17.62 0.85
N ARG A 124 3.89 -18.62 0.39
CA ARG A 124 3.14 -19.52 1.30
C ARG A 124 4.05 -20.29 2.24
N ARG A 125 5.20 -20.76 1.77
CA ARG A 125 6.17 -21.48 2.62
C ARG A 125 6.82 -20.57 3.66
N ALA A 126 7.03 -19.31 3.33
CA ALA A 126 7.62 -18.33 4.24
C ALA A 126 6.65 -17.83 5.31
N LEU A 127 5.35 -17.91 5.08
CA LEU A 127 4.30 -17.51 6.00
C LEU A 127 3.87 -18.68 6.92
N ILE A 128 3.43 -18.39 8.14
CA ILE A 128 2.65 -19.35 8.92
C ILE A 128 1.23 -19.48 8.36
N ALA A 129 0.54 -20.57 8.67
CA ALA A 129 -0.83 -20.81 8.16
C ALA A 129 -1.81 -19.68 8.56
N GLU A 130 -1.67 -19.18 9.79
CA GLU A 130 -2.52 -18.13 10.40
C GLU A 130 -1.95 -16.71 10.21
N ALA A 131 -1.00 -16.52 9.32
CA ALA A 131 -0.40 -15.21 9.09
C ALA A 131 -1.43 -14.14 8.76
N VAL A 132 -1.10 -12.89 9.10
CA VAL A 132 -1.97 -11.72 8.90
C VAL A 132 -1.22 -10.67 8.10
N LEU A 133 -1.88 -10.09 7.09
CA LEU A 133 -1.39 -8.90 6.40
C LEU A 133 -2.33 -7.74 6.71
N ILE A 134 -1.75 -6.61 7.09
CA ILE A 134 -2.43 -5.35 7.35
C ILE A 134 -1.87 -4.33 6.38
N ALA A 135 -2.76 -3.70 5.58
CA ALA A 135 -2.38 -2.72 4.58
C ALA A 135 -2.87 -1.32 4.99
N ASP A 136 -1.98 -0.33 4.88
CA ASP A 136 -2.29 1.08 5.11
C ASP A 136 -2.11 1.88 3.81
N GLY A 137 -3.23 2.25 3.18
CA GLY A 137 -3.30 3.18 2.05
C GLY A 137 -3.59 4.62 2.45
N GLY A 138 -3.80 4.89 3.75
CA GLY A 138 -4.11 6.23 4.29
C GLY A 138 -5.45 6.80 3.80
N GLY A 139 -6.37 5.96 3.34
CA GLY A 139 -7.59 6.42 2.67
C GLY A 139 -7.35 7.14 1.33
N LYS A 140 -6.11 7.10 0.81
CA LYS A 140 -5.67 7.77 -0.42
C LYS A 140 -5.29 6.79 -1.54
N LEU A 141 -5.24 5.51 -1.22
CA LEU A 141 -5.04 4.41 -2.15
C LEU A 141 -5.99 3.28 -1.81
N ARG A 142 -6.50 2.60 -2.82
CA ARG A 142 -7.41 1.48 -2.66
C ARG A 142 -6.65 0.20 -2.31
N VAL A 143 -6.66 -0.13 -1.03
CA VAL A 143 -6.08 -1.36 -0.47
C VAL A 143 -7.10 -2.04 0.45
N PRO A 144 -6.94 -3.31 0.82
CA PRO A 144 -7.79 -3.95 1.79
C PRO A 144 -7.87 -3.14 3.09
N THR A 145 -9.09 -2.86 3.56
CA THR A 145 -9.35 -2.18 4.84
C THR A 145 -9.29 -3.14 6.01
N ASP A 146 -9.71 -4.38 5.76
CA ASP A 146 -9.69 -5.45 6.75
C ASP A 146 -8.39 -6.26 6.63
N PRO A 147 -7.89 -6.81 7.75
CA PRO A 147 -6.72 -7.68 7.72
C PRO A 147 -6.96 -8.90 6.82
N VAL A 148 -5.99 -9.20 5.96
CA VAL A 148 -5.99 -10.43 5.14
C VAL A 148 -5.42 -11.56 5.96
N HIS A 149 -6.21 -12.58 6.22
CA HIS A 149 -5.83 -13.74 7.04
C HIS A 149 -5.48 -14.96 6.19
N GLY A 150 -4.44 -15.67 6.59
CA GLY A 150 -4.00 -16.95 6.04
C GLY A 150 -2.96 -16.83 4.93
N SER A 151 -1.97 -17.74 4.97
CA SER A 151 -0.82 -17.73 4.05
C SER A 151 -1.22 -17.77 2.56
N GLU A 152 -2.27 -18.52 2.22
CA GLU A 152 -2.76 -18.67 0.84
C GLU A 152 -3.32 -17.33 0.31
N ARG A 153 -4.16 -16.66 1.12
CA ARG A 153 -4.80 -15.40 0.73
C ARG A 153 -3.77 -14.27 0.66
N ILE A 154 -2.82 -14.23 1.62
CA ILE A 154 -1.73 -13.26 1.64
C ILE A 154 -0.82 -13.43 0.42
N ALA A 155 -0.41 -14.67 0.11
CA ALA A 155 0.43 -14.94 -1.05
C ALA A 155 -0.25 -14.52 -2.35
N ARG A 156 -1.53 -14.84 -2.52
CA ARG A 156 -2.33 -14.43 -3.68
C ARG A 156 -2.45 -12.92 -3.77
N PHE A 157 -2.77 -12.25 -2.66
CA PHE A 157 -2.84 -10.79 -2.60
C PHE A 157 -1.51 -10.15 -3.00
N LEU A 158 -0.39 -10.55 -2.37
CA LEU A 158 0.92 -9.97 -2.66
C LEU A 158 1.34 -10.22 -4.12
N THR A 159 1.12 -11.43 -4.64
CA THR A 159 1.44 -11.75 -6.04
C THR A 159 0.62 -10.89 -7.02
N GLY A 160 -0.66 -10.71 -6.78
CA GLY A 160 -1.51 -9.85 -7.61
C GLY A 160 -1.19 -8.36 -7.44
N PHE A 161 -1.02 -7.91 -6.19
CA PHE A 161 -0.80 -6.50 -5.86
C PHE A 161 0.56 -5.98 -6.34
N LEU A 162 1.63 -6.79 -6.22
CA LEU A 162 2.98 -6.43 -6.67
C LEU A 162 3.22 -6.78 -8.13
N GLY A 163 2.35 -7.61 -8.71
CA GLY A 163 2.33 -7.91 -10.14
C GLY A 163 1.87 -6.72 -10.98
N GLY A 164 1.92 -6.89 -12.29
CA GLY A 164 1.44 -5.87 -13.22
C GLY A 164 2.55 -5.11 -13.93
N ARG A 165 2.15 -4.11 -14.74
CA ARG A 165 3.08 -3.24 -15.47
C ARG A 165 2.68 -1.78 -15.28
N PRO A 166 3.59 -0.86 -15.00
CA PRO A 166 5.04 -1.07 -14.82
C PRO A 166 5.34 -1.92 -13.57
N ARG A 167 6.48 -2.62 -13.60
CA ARG A 167 6.89 -3.53 -12.54
C ARG A 167 7.28 -2.79 -11.26
N VAL A 168 6.77 -3.25 -10.13
CA VAL A 168 7.20 -2.83 -8.80
C VAL A 168 8.42 -3.69 -8.41
N PHE A 169 9.53 -3.05 -8.08
CA PHE A 169 10.72 -3.71 -7.54
C PHE A 169 10.61 -3.83 -6.03
N VAL A 170 10.96 -4.99 -5.49
CA VAL A 170 10.90 -5.27 -4.05
C VAL A 170 12.28 -5.66 -3.56
N ALA A 171 12.83 -4.88 -2.64
CA ALA A 171 14.13 -5.14 -2.04
C ALA A 171 14.02 -5.26 -0.51
N ALA A 172 14.90 -6.08 0.09
CA ALA A 172 15.08 -6.10 1.53
C ALA A 172 16.03 -4.96 1.92
N GLU A 173 15.53 -3.98 2.66
CA GLU A 173 16.27 -2.81 3.13
C GLU A 173 15.89 -2.48 4.59
N ALA A 174 16.60 -1.53 5.20
CA ALA A 174 16.28 -1.10 6.56
C ALA A 174 14.95 -0.32 6.59
N VAL A 175 13.99 -0.82 7.36
CA VAL A 175 12.71 -0.19 7.66
C VAL A 175 12.58 -0.06 9.17
N ASN A 176 12.50 1.16 9.69
CA ASN A 176 12.42 1.42 11.14
C ASN A 176 13.55 0.74 11.97
N GLY A 177 14.77 0.73 11.44
CA GLY A 177 15.95 0.18 12.12
C GLY A 177 16.10 -1.35 12.07
N ARG A 178 15.23 -2.06 11.34
CA ARG A 178 15.31 -3.51 11.08
C ARG A 178 15.15 -3.80 9.60
N ALA A 179 15.53 -4.99 9.16
CA ALA A 179 15.25 -5.41 7.79
C ALA A 179 13.74 -5.45 7.52
N GLY A 180 13.32 -4.88 6.41
CA GLY A 180 11.96 -4.86 5.92
C GLY A 180 11.95 -4.86 4.40
N LEU A 181 10.81 -4.62 3.79
CA LEU A 181 10.69 -4.54 2.34
C LEU A 181 10.51 -3.08 1.92
N VAL A 182 11.23 -2.67 0.90
CA VAL A 182 11.03 -1.39 0.21
C VAL A 182 10.56 -1.67 -1.21
N LEU A 183 9.43 -1.06 -1.57
CA LEU A 183 8.78 -1.20 -2.86
C LEU A 183 9.07 0.04 -3.70
N ARG A 184 9.63 -0.16 -4.90
CA ARG A 184 9.96 0.94 -5.82
C ARG A 184 9.26 0.79 -7.15
N LEU A 185 8.71 1.91 -7.63
CA LEU A 185 8.16 2.05 -8.97
C LEU A 185 8.90 3.18 -9.69
N ALA A 186 9.52 2.90 -10.84
CA ALA A 186 10.35 3.87 -11.56
C ALA A 186 11.40 4.57 -10.69
N GLY A 187 12.01 3.84 -9.74
CA GLY A 187 13.04 4.34 -8.83
C GLY A 187 12.51 5.04 -7.57
N GLN A 188 11.23 5.40 -7.52
CA GLN A 188 10.62 6.05 -6.35
C GLN A 188 10.07 5.03 -5.37
N VAL A 189 10.19 5.29 -4.07
CA VAL A 189 9.59 4.46 -3.03
C VAL A 189 8.07 4.68 -3.03
N VAL A 190 7.33 3.62 -3.31
CA VAL A 190 5.85 3.62 -3.37
C VAL A 190 5.23 2.78 -2.25
N GLY A 191 6.05 2.11 -1.48
CA GLY A 191 5.60 1.35 -0.32
C GLY A 191 6.75 0.82 0.52
N VAL A 192 6.45 0.52 1.76
CA VAL A 192 7.35 -0.19 2.67
C VAL A 192 6.57 -1.26 3.42
N ALA A 193 7.23 -2.36 3.79
CA ALA A 193 6.62 -3.34 4.66
C ALA A 193 7.56 -3.76 5.80
N SER A 194 7.00 -3.83 7.01
CA SER A 194 7.64 -4.44 8.16
C SER A 194 7.11 -5.85 8.35
N LEU A 195 7.97 -6.75 8.80
CA LEU A 195 7.63 -8.14 9.06
C LEU A 195 7.73 -8.46 10.55
N THR A 196 6.82 -9.28 11.05
CA THR A 196 7.01 -9.98 12.33
C THR A 196 7.40 -11.41 12.01
N VAL A 197 8.62 -11.80 12.42
CA VAL A 197 9.18 -13.13 12.15
C VAL A 197 9.38 -13.85 13.48
N ALA A 198 8.94 -15.08 13.56
CA ALA A 198 9.22 -16.01 14.67
C ALA A 198 9.38 -17.42 14.11
N ALA A 199 10.26 -18.20 14.72
CA ALA A 199 10.58 -19.57 14.30
C ALA A 199 10.90 -19.69 12.79
N GLY A 200 11.60 -18.71 12.23
CA GLY A 200 12.00 -18.68 10.82
C GLY A 200 10.86 -18.46 9.81
N ARG A 201 9.69 -18.01 10.27
CA ARG A 201 8.52 -17.73 9.41
C ARG A 201 7.90 -16.39 9.72
N VAL A 202 7.25 -15.81 8.71
CA VAL A 202 6.53 -14.54 8.81
C VAL A 202 5.14 -14.77 9.41
N HIS A 203 4.84 -14.07 10.49
CA HIS A 203 3.56 -14.09 11.20
C HIS A 203 2.66 -12.91 10.78
N VAL A 204 3.27 -11.73 10.66
CA VAL A 204 2.53 -10.50 10.30
C VAL A 204 3.30 -9.74 9.24
N VAL A 205 2.58 -9.23 8.25
CA VAL A 205 3.06 -8.28 7.23
C VAL A 205 2.34 -6.95 7.43
N TRP A 206 3.08 -5.91 7.76
CA TRP A 206 2.57 -4.54 7.84
C TRP A 206 2.98 -3.79 6.58
N LEU A 207 2.04 -3.61 5.65
CA LEU A 207 2.28 -2.95 4.37
C LEU A 207 1.78 -1.50 4.42
N VAL A 208 2.67 -0.54 4.22
CA VAL A 208 2.35 0.88 4.14
C VAL A 208 2.59 1.37 2.73
N VAL A 209 1.53 1.79 2.06
CA VAL A 209 1.56 2.44 0.73
C VAL A 209 0.94 3.84 0.79
N ASN A 210 0.65 4.35 1.98
CA ASN A 210 0.13 5.69 2.22
C ASN A 210 1.15 6.75 1.78
N PRO A 211 0.86 7.59 0.75
CA PRO A 211 1.82 8.56 0.24
C PRO A 211 2.30 9.58 1.27
N ASP A 212 1.46 9.94 2.24
CA ASP A 212 1.84 10.92 3.28
C ASP A 212 2.90 10.35 4.22
N LYS A 213 2.82 9.05 4.53
CA LYS A 213 3.81 8.36 5.37
C LYS A 213 5.11 8.07 4.63
N LEU A 214 5.09 8.08 3.30
CA LEU A 214 6.25 7.79 2.45
C LEU A 214 7.06 9.03 2.05
N ARG A 215 6.63 10.25 2.38
CA ARG A 215 7.33 11.50 2.01
C ARG A 215 8.78 11.58 2.50
N GLY A 216 9.11 10.89 3.59
CA GLY A 216 10.47 10.84 4.14
C GLY A 216 11.38 9.73 3.56
N TRP A 217 10.89 8.96 2.59
CA TRP A 217 11.59 7.82 1.99
C TRP A 217 12.20 8.12 0.60
N GLN A 218 12.28 9.39 0.22
CA GLN A 218 12.86 9.85 -1.06
C GLN A 218 14.34 10.11 -0.93
#